data_249074e8e5d0c29a8dbb01bc1ba91abf
#
_entry.id   249074e8e5d0c29a8dbb01bc1ba91abf
#
_cell.length_a   1.000
_cell.length_b   1.000
_cell.length_c   1.000
_cell.angle_alpha   90.00
_cell.angle_beta   90.00
_cell.angle_gamma   90.00
#
_symmetry.space_group_name_H-M   'P 1'
#
loop_
_entity.id
_entity.type
_entity.pdbx_description
1 polymer ?
#
loop_
_entity_poly.entity_id
_entity_poly.type
_entity_poly.pdbx_seq_one_letter_code
_entity_poly.pdbx_strand_id
1 'polypeptide(L)'
;MSAGRTVAIFGAGVMGETLLSGLLRAGRRAEDIVITERRRDRADELRERYGVEVLDNVAAAKAAETLVLVVKPQDMGRLLDEIGPNVASGQLVVSLAAGITTAFVESR
;
A
#
# COMPACT_ATOMS: atom_id res chain seq x y z
N MET A 1 -8.97 -10.04 16.29
CA MET A 1 -7.80 -9.16 16.31
C MET A 1 -7.64 -8.49 14.98
N SER A 2 -7.58 -7.19 15.02
CA SER A 2 -7.46 -6.44 13.78
C SER A 2 -6.02 -6.27 13.33
N ALA A 3 -5.04 -6.58 14.18
CA ALA A 3 -3.64 -6.34 13.87
C ALA A 3 -3.21 -6.99 12.57
N GLY A 4 -3.73 -8.18 12.27
CA GLY A 4 -3.36 -8.88 11.05
C GLY A 4 -4.14 -8.44 9.83
N ARG A 5 -4.93 -7.37 9.91
CA ARG A 5 -5.77 -6.94 8.81
C ARG A 5 -5.38 -5.58 8.26
N THR A 6 -4.22 -5.10 8.66
CA THR A 6 -3.74 -3.82 8.18
C THR A 6 -3.41 -3.91 6.70
N VAL A 7 -3.82 -2.91 5.96
CA VAL A 7 -3.59 -2.83 4.52
C VAL A 7 -2.68 -1.66 4.25
N ALA A 8 -1.63 -1.88 3.48
CA ALA A 8 -0.74 -0.81 3.05
C ALA A 8 -0.94 -0.59 1.55
N ILE A 9 -1.19 0.65 1.16
CA ILE A 9 -1.35 1.03 -0.23
C ILE A 9 -0.10 1.78 -0.66
N PHE A 10 0.64 1.22 -1.60
CA PHE A 10 1.88 1.80 -2.09
C PHE A 10 1.60 2.62 -3.34
N GLY A 11 1.85 3.91 -3.27
CA GLY A 11 1.61 4.81 -4.39
C GLY A 11 0.24 5.46 -4.29
N ALA A 12 0.17 6.59 -3.57
CA ALA A 12 -1.10 7.24 -3.31
C ALA A 12 -1.44 8.27 -4.40
N GLY A 13 -1.38 7.86 -5.65
CA GLY A 13 -1.86 8.67 -6.76
C GLY A 13 -3.39 8.59 -6.85
N VAL A 14 -3.93 8.96 -8.01
CA VAL A 14 -5.38 8.96 -8.20
C VAL A 14 -5.96 7.58 -7.92
N MET A 15 -5.34 6.54 -8.47
CA MET A 15 -5.85 5.18 -8.28
C MET A 15 -5.70 4.74 -6.82
N GLY A 16 -4.60 5.11 -6.17
CA GLY A 16 -4.41 4.77 -4.77
C GLY A 16 -5.43 5.44 -3.88
N GLU A 17 -5.74 6.71 -4.15
CA GLU A 17 -6.75 7.42 -3.40
C GLU A 17 -8.14 6.83 -3.64
N THR A 18 -8.44 6.44 -4.87
CA THR A 18 -9.72 5.81 -5.19
C THR A 18 -9.89 4.51 -4.42
N LEU A 19 -8.82 3.71 -4.35
CA LEU A 19 -8.85 2.47 -3.59
C LEU A 19 -9.05 2.74 -2.10
N LEU A 20 -8.32 3.72 -1.57
CA LEU A 20 -8.44 4.10 -0.17
C LEU A 20 -9.88 4.50 0.16
N SER A 21 -10.46 5.37 -0.67
CA SER A 21 -11.84 5.81 -0.48
C SER A 21 -12.81 4.63 -0.53
N GLY A 22 -12.58 3.70 -1.46
CA GLY A 22 -13.41 2.51 -1.58
C GLY A 22 -13.35 1.62 -0.36
N LEU A 23 -12.15 1.43 0.19
CA LEU A 23 -11.99 0.60 1.38
C LEU A 23 -12.70 1.21 2.58
N LEU A 24 -12.61 2.53 2.73
CA LEU A 24 -13.28 3.19 3.84
C LEU A 24 -14.80 3.09 3.70
N ARG A 25 -15.32 3.21 2.48
CA ARG A 25 -16.76 3.06 2.25
C ARG A 25 -17.22 1.63 2.46
N ALA A 26 -16.34 0.68 2.27
CA ALA A 26 -16.66 -0.73 2.47
C ALA A 26 -16.64 -1.13 3.94
N GLY A 27 -16.33 -0.20 4.84
CA GLY A 27 -16.35 -0.47 6.27
C GLY A 27 -14.98 -0.63 6.90
N ARG A 28 -13.91 -0.52 6.14
CA ARG A 28 -12.55 -0.56 6.72
C ARG A 28 -12.31 0.69 7.53
N ARG A 29 -11.60 0.53 8.63
CA ARG A 29 -11.27 1.65 9.49
C ARG A 29 -10.01 2.34 8.99
N ALA A 30 -9.98 3.68 9.09
CA ALA A 30 -8.82 4.43 8.66
C ALA A 30 -7.55 3.98 9.40
N GLU A 31 -7.69 3.62 10.67
CA GLU A 31 -6.55 3.19 11.48
C GLU A 31 -5.98 1.84 11.02
N ASP A 32 -6.70 1.11 10.20
CA ASP A 32 -6.23 -0.16 9.65
C ASP A 32 -5.61 -0.01 8.26
N ILE A 33 -5.48 1.23 7.78
CA ILE A 33 -4.96 1.50 6.45
C ILE A 33 -3.73 2.40 6.56
N VAL A 34 -2.66 1.99 5.87
CA VAL A 34 -1.42 2.77 5.78
C VAL A 34 -1.21 3.07 4.31
N ILE A 35 -0.73 4.27 4.00
CA ILE A 35 -0.40 4.61 2.62
C ILE A 35 1.04 5.10 2.56
N THR A 36 1.62 5.06 1.37
CA THR A 36 2.93 5.64 1.15
C THR A 36 2.80 6.75 0.13
N GLU A 37 3.49 7.86 0.37
CA GLU A 37 3.48 9.00 -0.52
C GLU A 37 4.77 9.77 -0.33
N ARG A 38 5.50 10.02 -1.42
CA ARG A 38 6.78 10.73 -1.35
C ARG A 38 6.59 12.23 -1.15
N ARG A 39 5.55 12.79 -1.74
CA ARG A 39 5.33 14.23 -1.67
C ARG A 39 4.68 14.57 -0.35
N ARG A 40 5.35 15.43 0.41
CA ARG A 40 4.87 15.78 1.75
C ARG A 40 3.52 16.48 1.71
N ASP A 41 3.32 17.37 0.75
CA ASP A 41 2.05 18.08 0.64
C ASP A 41 0.89 17.13 0.38
N ARG A 42 1.11 16.15 -0.49
CA ARG A 42 0.10 15.15 -0.79
C ARG A 42 -0.14 14.23 0.41
N ALA A 43 0.94 13.86 1.10
CA ALA A 43 0.83 13.02 2.29
C ALA A 43 0.00 13.72 3.36
N ASP A 44 0.25 15.00 3.60
CA ASP A 44 -0.50 15.76 4.59
C ASP A 44 -1.97 15.87 4.20
N GLU A 45 -2.24 16.09 2.91
CA GLU A 45 -3.61 16.16 2.41
C GLU A 45 -4.37 14.87 2.69
N LEU A 46 -3.72 13.73 2.44
CA LEU A 46 -4.38 12.43 2.62
C LEU A 46 -4.60 12.14 4.09
N ARG A 47 -3.65 12.53 4.96
CA ARG A 47 -3.86 12.39 6.39
C ARG A 47 -5.06 13.17 6.86
N GLU A 48 -5.18 14.41 6.43
CA GLU A 48 -6.27 15.27 6.86
C GLU A 48 -7.61 14.83 6.32
N ARG A 49 -7.62 14.41 5.05
CA ARG A 49 -8.88 14.06 4.42
C ARG A 49 -9.42 12.72 4.90
N TYR A 50 -8.56 11.74 5.09
CA TYR A 50 -8.99 10.38 5.36
C TYR A 50 -8.64 9.86 6.74
N GLY A 51 -7.75 10.54 7.44
CA GLY A 51 -7.34 10.09 8.76
C GLY A 51 -6.44 8.87 8.76
N VAL A 52 -5.80 8.59 7.63
CA VAL A 52 -4.93 7.41 7.52
C VAL A 52 -3.50 7.80 7.85
N GLU A 53 -2.70 6.79 8.20
CA GLU A 53 -1.29 6.98 8.49
C GLU A 53 -0.48 6.90 7.20
N VAL A 54 0.54 7.76 7.09
CA VAL A 54 1.44 7.75 5.93
C VAL A 54 2.82 7.36 6.41
N LEU A 55 3.38 6.31 5.83
CA LEU A 55 4.68 5.78 6.20
C LEU A 55 5.57 5.70 4.95
N ASP A 56 6.88 5.50 5.16
CA ASP A 56 7.75 5.21 4.03
C ASP A 56 7.53 3.75 3.58
N ASN A 57 8.12 3.40 2.45
CA ASN A 57 7.85 2.10 1.85
C ASN A 57 8.27 0.94 2.77
N VAL A 58 9.44 1.03 3.38
CA VAL A 58 9.93 -0.05 4.23
C VAL A 58 9.06 -0.21 5.47
N ALA A 59 8.73 0.91 6.12
CA ALA A 59 7.88 0.85 7.31
C ALA A 59 6.49 0.32 6.97
N ALA A 60 5.93 0.72 5.83
CA ALA A 60 4.63 0.25 5.42
C ALA A 60 4.65 -1.25 5.14
N ALA A 61 5.72 -1.73 4.50
CA ALA A 61 5.84 -3.15 4.19
C ALA A 61 5.88 -3.99 5.46
N LYS A 62 6.48 -3.48 6.53
CA LYS A 62 6.55 -4.21 7.78
C LYS A 62 5.27 -4.13 8.59
N ALA A 63 4.51 -3.06 8.40
CA ALA A 63 3.35 -2.78 9.25
C ALA A 63 2.09 -3.51 8.82
N ALA A 64 1.99 -3.93 7.57
CA ALA A 64 0.73 -4.40 7.02
C ALA A 64 0.76 -5.89 6.70
N GLU A 65 -0.38 -6.51 6.82
CA GLU A 65 -0.54 -7.90 6.40
C GLU A 65 -0.78 -7.99 4.90
N THR A 66 -1.48 -7.02 4.35
CA THR A 66 -1.76 -6.99 2.92
C THR A 66 -1.10 -5.76 2.31
N LEU A 67 -0.32 -5.99 1.27
CA LEU A 67 0.39 -4.92 0.56
C LEU A 67 -0.24 -4.76 -0.82
N VAL A 68 -0.78 -3.59 -1.11
CA VAL A 68 -1.39 -3.30 -2.41
C VAL A 68 -0.50 -2.33 -3.15
N LEU A 69 0.05 -2.77 -4.27
CA LEU A 69 1.01 -1.99 -5.04
C LEU A 69 0.28 -1.29 -6.19
N VAL A 70 0.23 0.04 -6.13
CA VAL A 70 -0.51 0.86 -7.09
C VAL A 70 0.43 1.83 -7.78
N VAL A 71 1.68 1.42 -7.97
CA VAL A 71 2.66 2.24 -8.65
C VAL A 71 2.64 1.94 -10.15
N LYS A 72 3.23 2.84 -10.93
CA LYS A 72 3.30 2.64 -12.37
C LYS A 72 4.20 1.44 -12.68
N PRO A 73 3.94 0.75 -13.80
CA PRO A 73 4.74 -0.43 -14.14
C PRO A 73 6.25 -0.17 -14.14
N GLN A 74 6.68 1.01 -14.60
CA GLN A 74 8.11 1.29 -14.65
C GLN A 74 8.72 1.47 -13.26
N ASP A 75 7.90 1.71 -12.25
CA ASP A 75 8.38 1.88 -10.88
C ASP A 75 8.25 0.60 -10.06
N MET A 76 7.59 -0.42 -10.61
CA MET A 76 7.28 -1.63 -9.85
C MET A 76 8.54 -2.38 -9.43
N GLY A 77 9.51 -2.51 -10.33
CA GLY A 77 10.74 -3.24 -10.03
C GLY A 77 11.51 -2.60 -8.89
N ARG A 78 11.62 -1.26 -8.92
CA ARG A 78 12.32 -0.55 -7.86
C ARG A 78 11.63 -0.74 -6.52
N LEU A 79 10.30 -0.65 -6.52
CA LEU A 79 9.54 -0.83 -5.29
C LEU A 79 9.73 -2.24 -4.73
N LEU A 80 9.66 -3.24 -5.58
CA LEU A 80 9.82 -4.62 -5.15
C LEU A 80 11.23 -4.88 -4.61
N ASP A 81 12.23 -4.25 -5.21
CA ASP A 81 13.59 -4.37 -4.70
C ASP A 81 13.74 -3.72 -3.32
N GLU A 82 13.04 -2.63 -3.11
CA GLU A 82 13.10 -1.91 -1.84
C GLU A 82 12.37 -2.64 -0.72
N ILE A 83 11.18 -3.15 -0.99
CA ILE A 83 10.36 -3.75 0.07
C ILE A 83 10.55 -5.26 0.18
N GLY A 84 11.03 -5.92 -0.88
CA GLY A 84 11.14 -7.38 -0.89
C GLY A 84 11.81 -7.97 0.34
N PRO A 85 13.00 -7.46 0.74
CA PRO A 85 13.66 -8.00 1.94
C PRO A 85 12.89 -7.80 3.22
N ASN A 86 11.88 -6.94 3.22
CA ASN A 86 11.09 -6.62 4.40
C ASN A 86 9.72 -7.27 4.38
N VAL A 87 9.41 -8.05 3.34
CA VAL A 87 8.14 -8.74 3.23
C VAL A 87 8.30 -10.12 3.84
N ALA A 88 7.43 -10.43 4.80
CA ALA A 88 7.52 -11.70 5.51
C ALA A 88 6.60 -12.73 4.87
N SER A 89 6.95 -13.98 5.11
CA SER A 89 6.08 -15.07 4.71
C SER A 89 4.72 -14.92 5.39
N GLY A 90 3.67 -15.10 4.62
CA GLY A 90 2.33 -14.93 5.15
C GLY A 90 1.69 -13.61 4.81
N GLN A 91 2.47 -12.66 4.31
CA GLN A 91 1.88 -11.40 3.84
C GLN A 91 1.34 -11.59 2.42
N LEU A 92 0.20 -10.94 2.16
CA LEU A 92 -0.39 -10.98 0.83
C LEU A 92 0.04 -9.74 0.06
N VAL A 93 0.58 -9.95 -1.14
CA VAL A 93 1.01 -8.85 -1.99
C VAL A 93 0.15 -8.84 -3.25
N VAL A 94 -0.53 -7.72 -3.47
CA VAL A 94 -1.43 -7.56 -4.61
C VAL A 94 -0.93 -6.39 -5.45
N SER A 95 -0.81 -6.61 -6.76
CA SER A 95 -0.39 -5.55 -7.68
C SER A 95 -1.56 -5.17 -8.58
N LEU A 96 -1.80 -3.87 -8.69
CA LEU A 96 -2.82 -3.34 -9.59
C LEU A 96 -2.20 -2.73 -10.84
N ALA A 97 -0.89 -2.88 -11.00
CA ALA A 97 -0.24 -2.43 -12.21
C ALA A 97 -0.65 -3.32 -13.37
N ALA A 98 -0.87 -2.71 -14.53
CA ALA A 98 -1.35 -3.46 -15.68
C ALA A 98 -0.38 -4.57 -16.05
N GLY A 99 -0.90 -5.77 -16.26
CA GLY A 99 -0.13 -6.90 -16.74
C GLY A 99 0.68 -7.63 -15.69
N ILE A 100 0.63 -7.19 -14.44
CA ILE A 100 1.39 -7.85 -13.39
C ILE A 100 0.43 -8.63 -12.51
N THR A 101 0.67 -9.93 -12.41
CA THR A 101 -0.20 -10.80 -11.60
C THR A 101 0.33 -10.93 -10.19
N THR A 102 -0.57 -11.33 -9.29
CA THR A 102 -0.19 -11.57 -7.90
C THR A 102 0.89 -12.64 -7.82
N ALA A 103 0.79 -13.68 -8.64
CA ALA A 103 1.78 -14.75 -8.62
C ALA A 103 3.18 -14.23 -8.95
N PHE A 104 3.27 -13.33 -9.93
CA PHE A 104 4.55 -12.75 -10.29
C PHE A 104 5.13 -11.98 -9.11
N VAL A 105 4.32 -11.17 -8.45
CA VAL A 105 4.78 -10.37 -7.33
C VAL A 105 5.24 -11.25 -6.18
N GLU A 106 4.48 -12.30 -5.89
CA GLU A 106 4.82 -13.19 -4.78
C GLU A 106 6.12 -13.95 -5.01
N SER A 107 6.50 -14.14 -6.28
CA SER A 107 7.72 -14.87 -6.59
C SER A 107 8.97 -14.03 -6.40
N ARG A 108 8.83 -12.71 -6.23
CA ARG A 108 9.98 -11.86 -6.00
C ARG A 108 10.41 -11.95 -4.55
#